data_6d6a2d02907d87c28cb91dcff76aeab4
#
_entry.id   6d6a2d02907d87c28cb91dcff76aeab4
#
_cell.length_a   1.000
_cell.length_b   1.000
_cell.length_c   1.000
_cell.angle_alpha   90.00
_cell.angle_beta   90.00
_cell.angle_gamma   90.00
#
_symmetry.space_group_name_H-M   'P 1'
#
loop_
_entity.id
_entity.type
_entity.pdbx_description
1 polymer ?
#
loop_
_entity_poly.entity_id
_entity_poly.type
_entity_poly.pdbx_seq_one_letter_code
_entity_poly.pdbx_strand_id
1 'polypeptide(L)'
;SGKNMGAFKAVGYPEDVGEYYMLENYKAHTWTAHGRFPTNTPGWWGGAHPFTLLDWSIVHNGEISSYDANRRYVEQFGYRCNLQTDTEVITYLFDLLVRRQGLRLDTAAQILAAPEWDVIDRMPEEKQKVYTVLRTAYSSALINGPFSILVGSKHGLLALNDRLKLRSLITAEKGNKTYFASEESAIRIICPDPEKIAAVDGGTPIFIPFAREGDR
;
A
#
# COMPACT_ATOMS: atom_id res chain seq x y z
N SER A 1 -17.03 0.12 0.27
CA SER A 1 -16.82 1.52 -0.12
C SER A 1 -17.33 2.46 0.95
N GLY A 2 -16.61 3.52 1.20
CA GLY A 2 -17.01 4.58 2.11
C GLY A 2 -17.83 5.67 1.39
N LYS A 3 -18.27 6.70 2.13
CA LYS A 3 -19.01 7.84 1.57
C LYS A 3 -18.28 8.55 0.42
N ASN A 4 -16.95 8.60 0.52
CA ASN A 4 -16.07 9.35 -0.39
C ASN A 4 -15.09 8.42 -1.14
N MET A 5 -15.38 7.13 -1.24
CA MET A 5 -14.52 6.14 -1.88
C MET A 5 -15.35 5.17 -2.70
N GLY A 6 -14.94 4.94 -3.93
CA GLY A 6 -15.45 3.91 -4.83
C GLY A 6 -14.36 2.89 -5.16
N ALA A 7 -14.75 1.68 -5.55
CA ALA A 7 -13.84 0.66 -6.06
C ALA A 7 -14.49 -0.03 -7.25
N PHE A 8 -13.74 -0.17 -8.32
CA PHE A 8 -14.12 -0.85 -9.53
C PHE A 8 -13.23 -2.08 -9.69
N LYS A 9 -13.83 -3.26 -9.76
CA LYS A 9 -13.11 -4.54 -9.82
C LYS A 9 -13.73 -5.42 -10.88
N ALA A 10 -12.88 -6.00 -11.70
CA ALA A 10 -13.29 -7.00 -12.68
C ALA A 10 -12.13 -7.93 -13.04
N VAL A 11 -12.42 -8.97 -13.80
CA VAL A 11 -11.45 -9.83 -14.48
C VAL A 11 -11.51 -9.47 -15.97
N GLY A 12 -10.37 -9.13 -16.55
CA GLY A 12 -10.26 -8.68 -17.95
C GLY A 12 -9.07 -7.76 -18.13
N TYR A 13 -8.94 -7.24 -19.33
CA TYR A 13 -7.92 -6.20 -19.60
C TYR A 13 -8.30 -4.88 -18.91
N PRO A 14 -7.32 -4.11 -18.42
CA PRO A 14 -7.59 -2.83 -17.76
C PRO A 14 -8.43 -1.85 -18.59
N GLU A 15 -8.23 -1.85 -19.91
CA GLU A 15 -8.94 -1.02 -20.87
C GLU A 15 -10.44 -1.37 -20.90
N ASP A 16 -10.76 -2.66 -20.98
CA ASP A 16 -12.15 -3.15 -20.99
C ASP A 16 -12.87 -2.82 -19.68
N VAL A 17 -12.14 -2.92 -18.56
CA VAL A 17 -12.67 -2.55 -17.23
C VAL A 17 -12.94 -1.06 -17.14
N GLY A 18 -12.03 -0.24 -17.67
CA GLY A 18 -12.18 1.22 -17.76
C GLY A 18 -13.41 1.62 -18.54
N GLU A 19 -13.60 1.04 -19.73
CA GLU A 19 -14.74 1.28 -20.61
C GLU A 19 -16.05 0.79 -19.97
N TYR A 20 -16.06 -0.44 -19.45
CA TYR A 20 -17.26 -1.04 -18.85
C TYR A 20 -17.82 -0.21 -17.68
N TYR A 21 -16.94 0.32 -16.83
CA TYR A 21 -17.34 1.16 -15.72
C TYR A 21 -17.43 2.66 -16.06
N MET A 22 -17.14 3.04 -17.30
CA MET A 22 -17.14 4.44 -17.77
C MET A 22 -16.31 5.33 -16.84
N LEU A 23 -15.06 4.90 -16.57
CA LEU A 23 -14.21 5.56 -15.56
C LEU A 23 -13.92 7.03 -15.87
N GLU A 24 -14.01 7.45 -17.13
CA GLU A 24 -13.87 8.83 -17.58
C GLU A 24 -14.92 9.78 -16.99
N ASN A 25 -16.06 9.25 -16.53
CA ASN A 25 -17.13 10.03 -15.91
C ASN A 25 -16.89 10.31 -14.42
N TYR A 26 -15.88 9.70 -13.82
CA TYR A 26 -15.58 9.86 -12.39
C TYR A 26 -14.46 10.85 -12.16
N LYS A 27 -14.56 11.61 -11.08
CA LYS A 27 -13.54 12.55 -10.62
C LYS A 27 -13.16 12.20 -9.19
N ALA A 28 -11.85 12.13 -8.91
CA ALA A 28 -11.33 11.86 -7.58
C ALA A 28 -10.04 12.64 -7.34
N HIS A 29 -9.75 12.92 -6.07
CA HIS A 29 -8.46 13.51 -5.66
C HIS A 29 -7.33 12.51 -5.77
N THR A 30 -7.63 11.22 -5.58
CA THR A 30 -6.65 10.14 -5.64
C THR A 30 -7.24 8.95 -6.37
N TRP A 31 -6.41 8.37 -7.23
CA TRP A 31 -6.68 7.13 -7.92
C TRP A 31 -5.63 6.10 -7.53
N THR A 32 -6.07 4.90 -7.18
CA THR A 32 -5.20 3.71 -7.05
C THR A 32 -5.64 2.68 -8.07
N ALA A 33 -4.70 2.10 -8.81
CA ALA A 33 -4.99 1.13 -9.85
C ALA A 33 -3.97 -0.01 -9.82
N HIS A 34 -4.40 -1.20 -10.21
CA HIS A 34 -3.52 -2.36 -10.32
C HIS A 34 -4.05 -3.35 -11.35
N GLY A 35 -3.26 -3.62 -12.39
CA GLY A 35 -3.46 -4.73 -13.31
C GLY A 35 -2.81 -6.00 -12.73
N ARG A 36 -3.58 -6.85 -12.07
CA ARG A 36 -3.06 -8.07 -11.44
C ARG A 36 -2.92 -9.18 -12.47
N PHE A 37 -1.69 -9.72 -12.58
CA PHE A 37 -1.46 -11.00 -13.24
C PHE A 37 -1.33 -12.08 -12.14
N PRO A 38 -2.30 -13.01 -12.01
CA PRO A 38 -2.25 -14.01 -10.94
C PRO A 38 -1.14 -15.03 -11.21
N THR A 39 -0.29 -15.30 -10.22
CA THR A 39 0.82 -16.27 -10.29
C THR A 39 0.46 -17.57 -9.58
N ASN A 40 -0.01 -17.49 -8.34
CA ASN A 40 -0.25 -18.64 -7.47
C ASN A 40 -1.73 -18.92 -7.19
N THR A 41 -2.64 -18.06 -7.67
CA THR A 41 -4.08 -18.20 -7.45
C THR A 41 -4.83 -18.04 -8.77
N PRO A 42 -6.03 -18.65 -8.94
CA PRO A 42 -6.85 -18.40 -10.12
C PRO A 42 -7.16 -16.92 -10.30
N GLY A 43 -7.24 -16.48 -11.56
CA GLY A 43 -7.78 -15.17 -11.90
C GLY A 43 -9.27 -15.14 -11.61
N TRP A 44 -9.69 -14.44 -10.57
CA TRP A 44 -11.08 -14.29 -10.19
C TRP A 44 -11.35 -12.94 -9.55
N TRP A 45 -12.61 -12.54 -9.53
CA TRP A 45 -13.04 -11.23 -9.03
C TRP A 45 -12.53 -10.91 -7.61
N GLY A 46 -12.60 -11.85 -6.68
CA GLY A 46 -12.17 -11.64 -5.30
C GLY A 46 -10.69 -11.30 -5.14
N GLY A 47 -9.84 -11.83 -6.04
CA GLY A 47 -8.40 -11.52 -6.07
C GLY A 47 -8.06 -10.24 -6.81
N ALA A 48 -9.01 -9.61 -7.53
CA ALA A 48 -8.75 -8.36 -8.24
C ALA A 48 -8.53 -7.19 -7.25
N HIS A 49 -7.71 -6.23 -7.64
CA HIS A 49 -7.47 -5.01 -6.89
C HIS A 49 -8.44 -3.88 -7.30
N PRO A 50 -8.60 -2.84 -6.47
CA PRO A 50 -8.05 -2.70 -5.12
C PRO A 50 -8.77 -3.58 -4.09
N PHE A 51 -8.09 -3.85 -2.96
CA PHE A 51 -8.73 -4.37 -1.76
C PHE A 51 -9.25 -3.21 -0.94
N THR A 52 -10.53 -3.24 -0.61
CA THR A 52 -11.19 -2.14 0.12
C THR A 52 -11.77 -2.64 1.44
N LEU A 53 -11.52 -1.90 2.49
CA LEU A 53 -12.09 -2.14 3.81
C LEU A 53 -12.42 -0.79 4.46
N LEU A 54 -13.71 -0.51 4.69
CA LEU A 54 -14.15 0.78 5.21
C LEU A 54 -13.60 1.95 4.36
N ASP A 55 -12.73 2.79 4.94
CA ASP A 55 -12.13 3.95 4.29
C ASP A 55 -10.75 3.67 3.66
N TRP A 56 -10.36 2.40 3.55
CA TRP A 56 -9.08 1.97 2.98
C TRP A 56 -9.24 1.44 1.57
N SER A 57 -8.33 1.84 0.68
CA SER A 57 -8.15 1.26 -0.67
C SER A 57 -6.69 0.88 -0.83
N ILE A 58 -6.41 -0.41 -0.98
CA ILE A 58 -5.05 -0.94 -1.00
C ILE A 58 -4.80 -1.65 -2.32
N VAL A 59 -3.70 -1.28 -2.96
CA VAL A 59 -3.13 -2.02 -4.09
C VAL A 59 -1.72 -2.50 -3.70
N HIS A 60 -1.38 -3.70 -4.13
CA HIS A 60 -0.13 -4.38 -3.81
C HIS A 60 0.44 -5.04 -5.06
N ASN A 61 1.68 -4.76 -5.36
CA ASN A 61 2.46 -5.45 -6.37
C ASN A 61 3.60 -6.21 -5.69
N GLY A 62 3.52 -7.52 -5.66
CA GLY A 62 4.50 -8.39 -5.04
C GLY A 62 3.92 -9.70 -4.53
N GLU A 63 4.69 -10.38 -3.72
CA GLU A 63 4.28 -11.58 -2.96
C GLU A 63 4.97 -11.58 -1.60
N ILE A 64 4.18 -11.65 -0.52
CA ILE A 64 4.76 -11.74 0.82
C ILE A 64 5.04 -13.18 1.20
N SER A 65 6.30 -13.50 1.45
CA SER A 65 6.73 -14.83 1.91
C SER A 65 6.25 -15.14 3.33
N SER A 66 5.87 -14.15 4.09
CA SER A 66 5.33 -14.27 5.45
C SER A 66 3.80 -14.43 5.50
N TYR A 67 3.14 -14.72 4.37
CA TYR A 67 1.68 -14.79 4.24
C TYR A 67 1.00 -15.59 5.36
N ASP A 68 1.40 -16.82 5.58
CA ASP A 68 0.76 -17.68 6.59
C ASP A 68 0.96 -17.18 8.02
N ALA A 69 2.13 -16.62 8.33
CA ALA A 69 2.41 -16.05 9.65
C ALA A 69 1.55 -14.80 9.89
N ASN A 70 1.51 -13.88 8.93
CA ASN A 70 0.71 -12.67 9.01
C ASN A 70 -0.79 -12.98 9.03
N ARG A 71 -1.26 -13.94 8.24
CA ARG A 71 -2.65 -14.41 8.24
C ARG A 71 -3.04 -14.91 9.63
N ARG A 72 -2.27 -15.84 10.22
CA ARG A 72 -2.54 -16.35 11.58
C ARG A 72 -2.54 -15.24 12.63
N TYR A 73 -1.68 -14.25 12.46
CA TYR A 73 -1.64 -13.10 13.36
C TYR A 73 -2.94 -12.30 13.30
N VAL A 74 -3.43 -11.90 12.12
CA VAL A 74 -4.68 -11.15 12.03
C VAL A 74 -5.90 -11.99 12.44
N GLU A 75 -5.91 -13.30 12.18
CA GLU A 75 -6.97 -14.21 12.58
C GLU A 75 -7.15 -14.28 14.12
N GLN A 76 -6.08 -14.10 14.91
CA GLN A 76 -6.15 -14.01 16.38
C GLN A 76 -6.97 -12.81 16.85
N PHE A 77 -7.08 -11.78 16.04
CA PHE A 77 -7.91 -10.60 16.29
C PHE A 77 -9.31 -10.69 15.69
N GLY A 78 -9.71 -11.88 15.19
CA GLY A 78 -11.05 -12.15 14.68
C GLY A 78 -11.26 -11.78 13.20
N TYR A 79 -10.20 -11.46 12.44
CA TYR A 79 -10.30 -11.34 11.00
C TYR A 79 -10.46 -12.72 10.35
N ARG A 80 -11.11 -12.77 9.19
CA ARG A 80 -11.27 -13.99 8.39
C ARG A 80 -10.73 -13.76 6.98
N CYS A 81 -9.66 -14.45 6.64
CA CYS A 81 -9.01 -14.34 5.34
C CYS A 81 -9.65 -15.35 4.36
N ASN A 82 -10.68 -14.92 3.65
CA ASN A 82 -11.48 -15.78 2.78
C ASN A 82 -11.08 -15.68 1.30
N LEU A 83 -10.34 -14.63 0.92
CA LEU A 83 -9.98 -14.38 -0.47
C LEU A 83 -8.66 -15.05 -0.86
N GLN A 84 -7.96 -15.64 0.11
CA GLN A 84 -6.71 -16.40 -0.09
C GLN A 84 -5.63 -15.60 -0.84
N THR A 85 -5.55 -14.30 -0.58
CA THR A 85 -4.53 -13.42 -1.15
C THR A 85 -3.77 -12.71 -0.05
N ASP A 86 -2.51 -12.44 -0.30
CA ASP A 86 -1.65 -11.67 0.59
C ASP A 86 -2.11 -10.23 0.77
N THR A 87 -2.69 -9.64 -0.28
CA THR A 87 -3.24 -8.28 -0.21
C THR A 87 -4.43 -8.16 0.76
N GLU A 88 -5.25 -9.21 0.89
CA GLU A 88 -6.28 -9.27 1.92
C GLU A 88 -5.67 -9.18 3.32
N VAL A 89 -4.63 -9.96 3.57
CA VAL A 89 -3.91 -9.96 4.85
C VAL A 89 -3.26 -8.60 5.13
N ILE A 90 -2.62 -7.99 4.13
CA ILE A 90 -2.05 -6.64 4.23
C ILE A 90 -3.15 -5.62 4.60
N THR A 91 -4.32 -5.74 3.99
CA THR A 91 -5.45 -4.85 4.29
C THR A 91 -5.89 -4.96 5.74
N TYR A 92 -5.97 -6.19 6.26
CA TYR A 92 -6.30 -6.43 7.65
C TYR A 92 -5.20 -5.99 8.63
N LEU A 93 -3.93 -6.09 8.25
CA LEU A 93 -2.83 -5.57 9.06
C LEU A 93 -2.93 -4.04 9.21
N PHE A 94 -3.17 -3.30 8.13
CA PHE A 94 -3.39 -1.86 8.21
C PHE A 94 -4.61 -1.52 9.07
N ASP A 95 -5.73 -2.22 8.90
CA ASP A 95 -6.93 -1.99 9.70
C ASP A 95 -6.70 -2.29 11.18
N LEU A 96 -6.03 -3.40 11.48
CA LEU A 96 -5.67 -3.78 12.85
C LEU A 96 -4.81 -2.71 13.53
N LEU A 97 -3.70 -2.35 12.89
CA LEU A 97 -2.72 -1.43 13.47
C LEU A 97 -3.27 0.00 13.59
N VAL A 98 -3.92 0.50 12.55
CA VAL A 98 -4.37 1.90 12.52
C VAL A 98 -5.72 2.08 13.19
N ARG A 99 -6.77 1.37 12.74
CA ARG A 99 -8.11 1.60 13.25
C ARG A 99 -8.34 0.97 14.63
N ARG A 100 -7.93 -0.29 14.83
CA ARG A 100 -8.23 -1.02 16.08
C ARG A 100 -7.24 -0.72 17.20
N GLN A 101 -5.96 -0.54 16.88
CA GLN A 101 -4.92 -0.24 17.87
C GLN A 101 -4.59 1.26 17.97
N GLY A 102 -5.14 2.10 17.08
CA GLY A 102 -5.00 3.55 17.15
C GLY A 102 -3.62 4.09 16.74
N LEU A 103 -2.81 3.29 16.04
CA LEU A 103 -1.51 3.74 15.57
C LEU A 103 -1.66 4.71 14.39
N ARG A 104 -0.70 5.60 14.22
CA ARG A 104 -0.60 6.44 13.03
C ARG A 104 -0.29 5.57 11.82
N LEU A 105 -0.74 6.00 10.64
CA LEU A 105 -0.54 5.25 9.39
C LEU A 105 0.95 5.07 9.04
N ASP A 106 1.76 6.11 9.27
CA ASP A 106 3.21 6.05 9.07
C ASP A 106 3.89 5.06 10.04
N THR A 107 3.46 5.03 11.30
CA THR A 107 3.95 4.07 12.29
C THR A 107 3.57 2.63 11.90
N ALA A 108 2.33 2.41 11.44
CA ALA A 108 1.91 1.11 10.95
C ALA A 108 2.78 0.66 9.76
N ALA A 109 3.05 1.55 8.81
CA ALA A 109 3.94 1.26 7.68
C ALA A 109 5.37 0.91 8.14
N GLN A 110 5.91 1.63 9.14
CA GLN A 110 7.21 1.33 9.73
C GLN A 110 7.24 -0.03 10.44
N ILE A 111 6.15 -0.48 11.03
CA ILE A 111 6.03 -1.83 11.59
C ILE A 111 6.06 -2.88 10.48
N LEU A 112 5.25 -2.69 9.45
CA LEU A 112 5.12 -3.65 8.35
C LEU A 112 6.43 -3.85 7.58
N ALA A 113 7.22 -2.80 7.42
CA ALA A 113 8.49 -2.81 6.70
C ALA A 113 9.69 -2.47 7.61
N ALA A 114 9.64 -2.86 8.88
CA ALA A 114 10.69 -2.52 9.84
C ALA A 114 12.09 -2.93 9.35
N PRO A 115 13.12 -2.08 9.50
CA PRO A 115 14.48 -2.33 9.05
C PRO A 115 15.09 -3.61 9.65
N GLU A 116 16.11 -4.16 9.00
CA GLU A 116 16.89 -5.27 9.55
C GLU A 116 17.64 -4.85 10.85
N TRP A 117 17.95 -5.82 11.69
CA TRP A 117 18.58 -5.53 12.99
C TRP A 117 19.92 -4.82 12.86
N ASP A 118 20.73 -5.21 11.89
CA ASP A 118 22.02 -4.56 11.62
C ASP A 118 21.90 -3.12 11.15
N VAL A 119 20.78 -2.77 10.48
CA VAL A 119 20.45 -1.38 10.13
C VAL A 119 20.02 -0.61 11.37
N ILE A 120 19.16 -1.22 12.22
CA ILE A 120 18.71 -0.62 13.48
C ILE A 120 19.91 -0.32 14.38
N ASP A 121 20.85 -1.25 14.52
CA ASP A 121 22.02 -1.12 15.37
C ASP A 121 22.96 0.05 14.97
N ARG A 122 22.88 0.49 13.70
CA ARG A 122 23.64 1.65 13.19
C ARG A 122 22.88 2.97 13.26
N MET A 123 21.61 2.96 13.69
CA MET A 123 20.82 4.17 13.81
C MET A 123 21.25 5.03 15.03
N PRO A 124 20.95 6.32 15.04
CA PRO A 124 21.01 7.13 16.25
C PRO A 124 20.18 6.50 17.38
N GLU A 125 20.68 6.58 18.62
CA GLU A 125 20.15 5.86 19.80
C GLU A 125 18.63 6.03 19.98
N GLU A 126 18.09 7.23 19.75
CA GLU A 126 16.65 7.48 19.85
C GLU A 126 15.83 6.67 18.82
N LYS A 127 16.29 6.63 17.58
CA LYS A 127 15.64 5.85 16.52
C LYS A 127 15.79 4.35 16.77
N GLN A 128 16.98 3.92 17.22
CA GLN A 128 17.25 2.54 17.57
C GLN A 128 16.27 2.03 18.63
N LYS A 129 16.05 2.79 19.71
CA LYS A 129 15.07 2.45 20.76
C LYS A 129 13.66 2.29 20.18
N VAL A 130 13.22 3.23 19.35
CA VAL A 130 11.88 3.18 18.73
C VAL A 130 11.73 1.95 17.86
N TYR A 131 12.64 1.71 16.90
CA TYR A 131 12.54 0.56 16.01
C TYR A 131 12.70 -0.78 16.72
N THR A 132 13.53 -0.84 17.77
CA THR A 132 13.63 -2.05 18.61
C THR A 132 12.30 -2.38 19.26
N VAL A 133 11.62 -1.39 19.85
CA VAL A 133 10.29 -1.58 20.46
C VAL A 133 9.27 -2.01 19.41
N LEU A 134 9.17 -1.29 18.28
CA LEU A 134 8.22 -1.60 17.21
C LEU A 134 8.44 -3.01 16.67
N ARG A 135 9.67 -3.37 16.36
CA ARG A 135 10.01 -4.68 15.77
C ARG A 135 9.83 -5.83 16.76
N THR A 136 10.02 -5.60 18.06
CA THR A 136 9.80 -6.60 19.10
C THR A 136 8.31 -6.78 19.39
N ALA A 137 7.60 -5.69 19.65
CA ALA A 137 6.19 -5.71 20.03
C ALA A 137 5.28 -6.17 18.88
N TYR A 138 5.64 -5.86 17.63
CA TYR A 138 4.84 -6.14 16.44
C TYR A 138 5.52 -7.13 15.48
N SER A 139 6.39 -7.99 15.98
CA SER A 139 7.14 -8.93 15.16
C SER A 139 6.27 -9.78 14.21
N SER A 140 5.09 -10.17 14.64
CA SER A 140 4.14 -10.97 13.85
C SER A 140 3.40 -10.16 12.77
N ALA A 141 3.44 -8.84 12.85
CA ALA A 141 2.90 -7.96 11.81
C ALA A 141 3.93 -7.64 10.71
N LEU A 142 5.21 -7.91 10.94
CA LEU A 142 6.27 -7.67 9.97
C LEU A 142 6.02 -8.46 8.67
N ILE A 143 6.10 -7.76 7.56
CA ILE A 143 5.97 -8.37 6.22
C ILE A 143 7.35 -8.70 5.66
N ASN A 144 7.50 -9.91 5.15
CA ASN A 144 8.68 -10.36 4.42
C ASN A 144 8.33 -10.68 2.97
N GLY A 145 9.32 -10.53 2.09
CA GLY A 145 9.19 -10.75 0.65
C GLY A 145 9.18 -9.45 -0.15
N PRO A 146 9.15 -9.54 -1.49
CA PRO A 146 9.09 -8.38 -2.36
C PRO A 146 7.69 -7.77 -2.36
N PHE A 147 7.57 -6.47 -2.06
CA PHE A 147 6.29 -5.76 -2.15
C PHE A 147 6.45 -4.27 -2.44
N SER A 148 5.47 -3.73 -3.17
CA SER A 148 5.16 -2.31 -3.26
C SER A 148 3.68 -2.12 -2.96
N ILE A 149 3.35 -1.26 -2.04
CA ILE A 149 1.99 -1.04 -1.54
C ILE A 149 1.62 0.43 -1.68
N LEU A 150 0.41 0.69 -2.19
CA LEU A 150 -0.22 2.00 -2.10
C LEU A 150 -1.49 1.87 -1.25
N VAL A 151 -1.65 2.76 -0.28
CA VAL A 151 -2.81 2.83 0.61
C VAL A 151 -3.50 4.16 0.45
N GLY A 152 -4.64 4.15 -0.24
CA GLY A 152 -5.55 5.30 -0.28
C GLY A 152 -6.44 5.32 0.95
N SER A 153 -6.60 6.48 1.56
CA SER A 153 -7.47 6.72 2.72
C SER A 153 -8.13 8.09 2.62
N LYS A 154 -9.10 8.37 3.50
CA LYS A 154 -9.70 9.71 3.60
C LYS A 154 -8.71 10.81 4.04
N HIS A 155 -7.52 10.45 4.51
CA HIS A 155 -6.51 11.39 4.98
C HIS A 155 -5.39 11.66 3.97
N GLY A 156 -5.25 10.81 2.96
CA GLY A 156 -4.18 10.90 1.99
C GLY A 156 -3.82 9.56 1.37
N LEU A 157 -2.73 9.57 0.63
CA LEU A 157 -2.12 8.40 -0.02
C LEU A 157 -0.79 8.06 0.65
N LEU A 158 -0.64 6.81 1.07
CA LEU A 158 0.64 6.28 1.54
C LEU A 158 1.23 5.35 0.48
N ALA A 159 2.52 5.49 0.24
CA ALA A 159 3.32 4.59 -0.57
C ALA A 159 4.39 3.92 0.31
N LEU A 160 4.55 2.61 0.16
CA LEU A 160 5.50 1.82 0.92
C LEU A 160 6.13 0.74 0.04
N ASN A 161 7.45 0.60 0.13
CA ASN A 161 8.24 -0.42 -0.51
C ASN A 161 8.79 -1.40 0.52
N ASP A 162 9.08 -2.64 0.13
CA ASP A 162 9.75 -3.59 1.01
C ASP A 162 11.13 -3.06 1.46
N ARG A 163 11.55 -3.45 2.67
CA ARG A 163 12.77 -2.92 3.30
C ARG A 163 14.06 -3.22 2.54
N LEU A 164 14.07 -4.26 1.72
CA LEU A 164 15.23 -4.64 0.89
C LEU A 164 15.15 -4.08 -0.53
N LYS A 165 14.04 -3.38 -0.86
CA LYS A 165 13.79 -2.81 -2.19
C LYS A 165 13.85 -3.86 -3.30
N LEU A 166 13.25 -5.03 -3.04
CA LEU A 166 13.16 -6.12 -4.01
C LEU A 166 12.14 -5.82 -5.11
N ARG A 167 11.10 -5.01 -4.78
CA ARG A 167 10.17 -4.47 -5.77
C ARG A 167 10.50 -3.02 -6.08
N SER A 168 10.29 -2.64 -7.33
CA SER A 168 10.42 -1.25 -7.76
C SER A 168 9.18 -0.44 -7.36
N LEU A 169 9.41 0.78 -6.90
CA LEU A 169 8.39 1.80 -6.71
C LEU A 169 9.01 3.15 -7.03
N ILE A 170 8.43 3.85 -7.99
CA ILE A 170 8.88 5.15 -8.48
C ILE A 170 7.88 6.20 -8.04
N THR A 171 8.37 7.33 -7.59
CA THR A 171 7.57 8.54 -7.33
C THR A 171 7.93 9.65 -8.29
N ALA A 172 6.95 10.46 -8.66
CA ALA A 172 7.17 11.67 -9.44
C ALA A 172 6.25 12.79 -8.99
N GLU A 173 6.68 14.03 -9.20
CA GLU A 173 5.94 15.24 -8.84
C GLU A 173 5.81 16.15 -10.06
N LYS A 174 4.65 16.79 -10.22
CA LYS A 174 4.41 17.88 -11.15
C LYS A 174 3.33 18.82 -10.61
N GLY A 175 3.73 20.07 -10.33
CA GLY A 175 2.82 21.03 -9.68
C GLY A 175 2.32 20.51 -8.34
N ASN A 176 1.01 20.40 -8.20
CA ASN A 176 0.36 19.87 -6.98
C ASN A 176 0.01 18.37 -7.06
N LYS A 177 0.55 17.65 -8.05
CA LYS A 177 0.26 16.23 -8.26
C LYS A 177 1.46 15.38 -7.93
N THR A 178 1.22 14.27 -7.22
CA THR A 178 2.20 13.24 -6.95
C THR A 178 1.75 11.93 -7.59
N TYR A 179 2.67 11.24 -8.22
CA TYR A 179 2.46 9.99 -8.93
C TYR A 179 3.32 8.90 -8.31
N PHE A 180 2.77 7.69 -8.24
CA PHE A 180 3.49 6.49 -7.85
C PHE A 180 3.19 5.39 -8.86
N ALA A 181 4.22 4.66 -9.29
CA ALA A 181 4.06 3.48 -10.13
C ALA A 181 5.19 2.48 -9.91
N SER A 182 4.98 1.25 -10.33
CA SER A 182 6.03 0.22 -10.33
C SER A 182 7.18 0.58 -11.29
N GLU A 183 6.89 1.36 -12.34
CA GLU A 183 7.86 1.74 -13.38
C GLU A 183 7.73 3.21 -13.77
N GLU A 184 8.86 3.83 -14.10
CA GLU A 184 8.91 5.21 -14.62
C GLU A 184 8.11 5.37 -15.91
N SER A 185 8.18 4.39 -16.80
CA SER A 185 7.45 4.37 -18.07
C SER A 185 5.95 4.59 -17.89
N ALA A 186 5.35 3.96 -16.89
CA ALA A 186 3.94 4.14 -16.57
C ALA A 186 3.61 5.57 -16.10
N ILE A 187 4.50 6.19 -15.35
CA ILE A 187 4.33 7.61 -14.95
C ILE A 187 4.42 8.51 -16.19
N ARG A 188 5.39 8.28 -17.07
CA ARG A 188 5.59 9.12 -18.25
C ARG A 188 4.46 9.07 -19.28
N ILE A 189 3.65 8.02 -19.27
CA ILE A 189 2.43 7.97 -20.10
C ILE A 189 1.41 9.02 -19.64
N ILE A 190 1.25 9.22 -18.33
CA ILE A 190 0.27 10.16 -17.76
C ILE A 190 0.87 11.53 -17.40
N CYS A 191 2.17 11.58 -17.22
CA CYS A 191 2.96 12.78 -16.93
C CYS A 191 4.29 12.72 -17.69
N PRO A 192 4.33 13.08 -18.99
CA PRO A 192 5.52 12.93 -19.83
C PRO A 192 6.75 13.72 -19.32
N ASP A 193 6.51 14.83 -18.64
CA ASP A 193 7.53 15.77 -18.20
C ASP A 193 7.35 16.10 -16.69
N PRO A 194 7.70 15.19 -15.79
CA PRO A 194 7.66 15.42 -14.35
C PRO A 194 8.79 16.37 -13.92
N GLU A 195 8.53 17.20 -12.91
CA GLU A 195 9.52 18.10 -12.32
C GLU A 195 10.56 17.36 -11.48
N LYS A 196 10.09 16.30 -10.81
CA LYS A 196 10.95 15.38 -10.06
C LYS A 196 10.53 13.95 -10.35
N ILE A 197 11.50 13.06 -10.39
CA ILE A 197 11.29 11.62 -10.46
C ILE A 197 12.38 10.92 -9.66
N ALA A 198 12.00 9.96 -8.84
CA ALA A 198 12.92 9.21 -7.98
C ALA A 198 12.37 7.83 -7.63
N ALA A 199 13.27 6.91 -7.33
CA ALA A 199 12.88 5.65 -6.71
C ALA A 199 12.62 5.84 -5.22
N VAL A 200 11.55 5.21 -4.71
CA VAL A 200 11.22 5.20 -3.29
C VAL A 200 12.25 4.35 -2.54
N ASP A 201 12.68 4.82 -1.38
CA ASP A 201 13.61 4.09 -0.53
C ASP A 201 12.95 2.90 0.17
N GLY A 202 13.67 1.77 0.26
CA GLY A 202 13.18 0.57 0.89
C GLY A 202 12.78 0.79 2.35
N GLY A 203 11.60 0.29 2.74
CA GLY A 203 11.07 0.38 4.09
C GLY A 203 10.71 1.80 4.57
N THR A 204 10.86 2.81 3.72
CA THR A 204 10.57 4.21 4.08
C THR A 204 9.20 4.61 3.53
N PRO A 205 8.19 4.81 4.39
CA PRO A 205 6.87 5.23 3.94
C PRO A 205 6.88 6.69 3.45
N ILE A 206 6.21 6.94 2.33
CA ILE A 206 5.91 8.30 1.85
C ILE A 206 4.41 8.53 2.03
N PHE A 207 4.04 9.54 2.78
CA PHE A 207 2.64 9.91 2.98
C PHE A 207 2.34 11.28 2.37
N ILE A 208 1.40 11.32 1.45
CA ILE A 208 0.89 12.53 0.79
C ILE A 208 -0.46 12.85 1.40
N PRO A 209 -0.55 13.84 2.30
CA PRO A 209 -1.82 14.24 2.89
C PRO A 209 -2.72 14.94 1.85
N PHE A 210 -4.03 14.79 1.98
CA PHE A 210 -4.95 15.67 1.28
C PHE A 210 -4.96 17.05 1.94
N ALA A 211 -4.97 18.11 1.13
CA ALA A 211 -5.18 19.46 1.64
C ALA A 211 -6.53 19.52 2.38
N ARG A 212 -6.52 20.04 3.61
CA ARG A 212 -7.77 20.26 4.34
C ARG A 212 -8.60 21.35 3.62
N GLU A 213 -9.93 21.20 3.62
CA GLU A 213 -10.81 22.28 3.22
C GLU A 213 -10.53 23.48 4.15
N GLY A 214 -9.86 24.51 3.65
CA GLY A 214 -9.43 25.68 4.39
C GLY A 214 -7.98 26.10 4.16
N ASP A 215 -7.15 25.23 3.58
CA ASP A 215 -5.75 25.53 3.23
C ASP A 215 -5.60 26.02 1.77
N ARG A 216 -6.71 26.49 1.14
CA ARG A 216 -6.71 27.06 -0.22
C ARG A 216 -7.01 28.55 -0.19
#